data_8020f3163d3087ff3c251e33399e60ba
#
_entry.id   8020f3163d3087ff3c251e33399e60ba
#
_cell.length_a   1.000
_cell.length_b   1.000
_cell.length_c   1.000
_cell.angle_alpha   90.00
_cell.angle_beta   90.00
_cell.angle_gamma   90.00
#
_symmetry.space_group_name_H-M   'P 1'
#
loop_
_entity.id
_entity.type
_entity.pdbx_description
1 polymer ?
#
loop_
_entity_poly.entity_id
_entity_poly.type
_entity_poly.pdbx_seq_one_letter_code
_entity_poly.pdbx_strand_id
1 'polypeptide(L)'
;MTAFTDAEIAYLGSQRMARLATASPSGQPDVAAVTFGLDGDSIVSGGYDITKTVRYGYLTKNPRAVIVIDDLATVDPWAPRGVKVRGSATLEDAAGGKRIRIAPEVIWSWGINTGADKRFLGIERRDVTTS
;
A
#
# COMPACT_ATOMS: atom_id res chain seq x y z
N MET A 1 5.82 -17.67 4.77
CA MET A 1 5.02 -17.41 3.57
C MET A 1 4.58 -15.96 3.59
N THR A 2 4.83 -15.23 2.51
CA THR A 2 4.49 -13.82 2.48
C THR A 2 3.09 -13.61 1.90
N ALA A 3 2.45 -12.52 2.29
CA ALA A 3 1.18 -12.10 1.73
C ALA A 3 1.33 -11.69 0.26
N PHE A 4 2.53 -11.26 -0.13
CA PHE A 4 2.82 -10.75 -1.48
C PHE A 4 3.46 -11.83 -2.33
N THR A 5 3.13 -11.82 -3.63
CA THR A 5 3.83 -12.67 -4.60
C THR A 5 5.23 -12.12 -4.87
N ASP A 6 6.09 -12.96 -5.45
CA ASP A 6 7.44 -12.53 -5.82
C ASP A 6 7.41 -11.37 -6.80
N ALA A 7 6.47 -11.38 -7.75
CA ALA A 7 6.31 -10.28 -8.71
C ALA A 7 5.89 -8.98 -8.02
N GLU A 8 5.00 -9.08 -7.04
CA GLU A 8 4.57 -7.91 -6.26
C GLU A 8 5.73 -7.35 -5.44
N ILE A 9 6.51 -8.22 -4.79
CA ILE A 9 7.67 -7.79 -4.01
C ILE A 9 8.68 -7.07 -4.91
N ALA A 10 8.96 -7.64 -6.09
CA ALA A 10 9.90 -7.03 -7.02
C ALA A 10 9.39 -5.66 -7.49
N TYR A 11 8.10 -5.57 -7.82
CA TYR A 11 7.52 -4.30 -8.25
C TYR A 11 7.59 -3.26 -7.14
N LEU A 12 7.16 -3.61 -5.92
CA LEU A 12 7.16 -2.68 -4.80
C LEU A 12 8.56 -2.20 -4.48
N GLY A 13 9.57 -3.07 -4.60
CA GLY A 13 10.96 -2.71 -4.40
C GLY A 13 11.50 -1.72 -5.44
N SER A 14 10.85 -1.62 -6.59
CA SER A 14 11.24 -0.69 -7.66
C SER A 14 10.62 0.70 -7.51
N GLN A 15 9.69 0.87 -6.57
CA GLN A 15 8.95 2.12 -6.39
C GLN A 15 9.34 2.79 -5.08
N ARG A 16 9.17 4.10 -5.01
CA ARG A 16 9.57 4.87 -3.83
C ARG A 16 8.43 5.56 -3.12
N MET A 17 7.37 5.86 -3.84
CA MET A 17 6.25 6.63 -3.31
C MET A 17 4.96 5.85 -3.41
N ALA A 18 4.09 6.09 -2.46
CA ALA A 18 2.75 5.52 -2.41
C ALA A 18 1.75 6.62 -2.07
N ARG A 19 0.47 6.30 -2.24
CA ARG A 19 -0.62 7.15 -1.77
C ARG A 19 -1.38 6.35 -0.73
N LEU A 20 -1.47 6.93 0.46
CA LEU A 20 -2.10 6.29 1.60
C LEU A 20 -3.43 7.00 1.88
N ALA A 21 -4.50 6.23 1.83
CA ALA A 21 -5.85 6.70 2.13
C ALA A 21 -6.25 6.26 3.52
N THR A 22 -6.82 7.18 4.26
CA THR A 22 -7.36 6.97 5.61
C THR A 22 -8.71 7.64 5.71
N ALA A 23 -9.43 7.38 6.79
CA ALA A 23 -10.72 8.01 7.01
C ALA A 23 -10.88 8.34 8.49
N SER A 24 -11.57 9.45 8.77
CA SER A 24 -11.97 9.79 10.12
C SER A 24 -13.01 8.79 10.65
N PRO A 25 -13.28 8.77 11.96
CA PRO A 25 -14.36 7.91 12.48
C PRO A 25 -15.72 8.19 11.84
N SER A 26 -15.96 9.42 11.40
CA SER A 26 -17.22 9.80 10.76
C SER A 26 -17.21 9.58 9.24
N GLY A 27 -16.10 9.08 8.69
CA GLY A 27 -16.04 8.72 7.28
C GLY A 27 -15.44 9.78 6.35
N GLN A 28 -14.82 10.84 6.89
CA GLN A 28 -14.13 11.81 6.03
C GLN A 28 -12.86 11.15 5.47
N PRO A 29 -12.74 10.99 4.15
CA PRO A 29 -11.54 10.42 3.57
C PRO A 29 -10.40 11.44 3.49
N ASP A 30 -9.18 10.91 3.51
CA ASP A 30 -7.96 11.68 3.30
C ASP A 30 -6.98 10.84 2.53
N VAL A 31 -6.14 11.48 1.71
CA VAL A 31 -5.08 10.79 1.00
C VAL A 31 -3.80 11.60 1.10
N ALA A 32 -2.69 10.90 1.28
CA ALA A 32 -1.38 11.54 1.41
C ALA A 32 -0.36 10.79 0.54
N ALA A 33 0.55 11.55 -0.07
CA ALA A 33 1.73 10.97 -0.72
C ALA A 33 2.75 10.65 0.36
N VAL A 34 3.22 9.40 0.39
CA VAL A 34 4.08 8.90 1.45
C VAL A 34 5.19 8.04 0.87
N THR A 35 6.29 7.92 1.61
CA THR A 35 7.27 6.87 1.35
C THR A 35 6.79 5.57 1.99
N PHE A 36 7.32 4.45 1.53
CA PHE A 36 6.91 3.15 2.05
C PHE A 36 8.05 2.14 1.91
N GLY A 37 7.89 1.04 2.61
CA GLY A 37 8.75 -0.13 2.47
C GLY A 37 8.01 -1.37 2.88
N LEU A 38 8.61 -2.52 2.59
CA LEU A 38 8.09 -3.81 3.04
C LEU A 38 8.83 -4.22 4.31
N ASP A 39 8.08 -4.78 5.25
CA ASP A 39 8.63 -5.42 6.44
C ASP A 39 7.85 -6.70 6.69
N GLY A 40 8.43 -7.84 6.26
CA GLY A 40 7.71 -9.10 6.26
C GLY A 40 6.48 -9.02 5.38
N ASP A 41 5.33 -9.33 5.94
CA ASP A 41 4.05 -9.29 5.23
C ASP A 41 3.34 -7.95 5.30
N SER A 42 3.99 -6.95 5.90
CA SER A 42 3.38 -5.64 6.09
C SER A 42 4.02 -4.59 5.19
N ILE A 43 3.25 -3.54 4.92
CA ILE A 43 3.78 -2.31 4.36
C ILE A 43 3.97 -1.32 5.50
N VAL A 44 5.14 -0.70 5.57
CA VAL A 44 5.43 0.30 6.59
C VAL A 44 5.64 1.65 5.93
N SER A 45 5.18 2.70 6.59
CA SER A 45 5.34 4.07 6.11
C SER A 45 5.67 4.97 7.29
N GLY A 46 6.78 5.67 7.18
CA GLY A 46 7.21 6.63 8.18
C GLY A 46 7.20 8.04 7.61
N GLY A 47 8.14 8.81 8.04
CA GLY A 47 8.32 10.18 7.59
C GLY A 47 8.79 11.05 8.74
N TYR A 48 9.05 12.31 8.42
CA TYR A 48 9.44 13.27 9.43
C TYR A 48 8.21 13.66 10.25
N ASP A 49 8.19 13.30 11.52
CA ASP A 49 7.15 13.65 12.49
C ASP A 49 5.72 13.41 11.99
N ILE A 50 5.40 12.15 11.72
CA ILE A 50 4.07 11.81 11.21
C ILE A 50 2.96 12.05 12.24
N THR A 51 3.29 12.24 13.52
CA THR A 51 2.27 12.44 14.56
C THR A 51 1.46 13.71 14.35
N LYS A 52 1.96 14.64 13.55
CA LYS A 52 1.28 15.90 13.24
C LYS A 52 0.47 15.85 11.96
N THR A 53 0.39 14.69 11.32
CA THR A 53 -0.33 14.55 10.05
C THR A 53 -1.78 14.16 10.28
N VAL A 54 -2.61 14.47 9.28
CA VAL A 54 -4.04 14.09 9.31
C VAL A 54 -4.16 12.57 9.37
N ARG A 55 -3.36 11.86 8.55
CA ARG A 55 -3.40 10.39 8.52
C ARG A 55 -3.11 9.76 9.88
N TYR A 56 -2.16 10.29 10.62
CA TYR A 56 -1.85 9.78 11.94
C TYR A 56 -3.04 9.98 12.89
N GLY A 57 -3.62 11.18 12.90
CA GLY A 57 -4.77 11.47 13.73
C GLY A 57 -5.96 10.57 13.42
N TYR A 58 -6.24 10.35 12.14
CA TYR A 58 -7.33 9.45 11.73
C TYR A 58 -7.07 8.02 12.18
N LEU A 59 -5.83 7.54 12.00
CA LEU A 59 -5.49 6.16 12.34
C LEU A 59 -5.50 5.88 13.84
N THR A 60 -5.36 6.89 14.69
CA THR A 60 -5.50 6.68 16.14
C THR A 60 -6.93 6.24 16.52
N LYS A 61 -7.92 6.54 15.67
CA LYS A 61 -9.33 6.28 15.97
C LYS A 61 -9.98 5.31 15.00
N ASN A 62 -9.47 5.24 13.76
CA ASN A 62 -9.99 4.35 12.72
C ASN A 62 -8.81 3.67 12.04
N PRO A 63 -8.56 2.40 12.33
CA PRO A 63 -7.35 1.73 11.83
C PRO A 63 -7.45 1.28 10.37
N ARG A 64 -8.53 1.57 9.66
CA ARG A 64 -8.68 1.15 8.29
C ARG A 64 -7.86 2.03 7.36
N ALA A 65 -7.13 1.38 6.44
CA ALA A 65 -6.25 2.07 5.51
C ALA A 65 -6.23 1.37 4.17
N VAL A 66 -6.00 2.16 3.12
CA VAL A 66 -5.73 1.66 1.78
C VAL A 66 -4.48 2.36 1.27
N ILE A 67 -3.54 1.60 0.74
CA ILE A 67 -2.33 2.16 0.15
C ILE A 67 -2.22 1.67 -1.29
N VAL A 68 -1.87 2.57 -2.20
CA VAL A 68 -1.68 2.23 -3.61
C VAL A 68 -0.32 2.72 -4.06
N ILE A 69 0.37 1.85 -4.78
CA ILE A 69 1.63 2.12 -5.44
C ILE A 69 1.40 1.83 -6.92
N ASP A 70 1.59 2.82 -7.77
CA ASP A 70 1.35 2.64 -9.19
C ASP A 70 2.28 3.52 -10.01
N ASP A 71 2.47 3.12 -11.26
CA ASP A 71 3.20 3.92 -12.24
C ASP A 71 2.85 3.43 -13.65
N LEU A 72 3.50 4.03 -14.63
CA LEU A 72 3.47 3.55 -16.01
C LEU A 72 4.81 2.93 -16.33
N ALA A 73 4.80 1.65 -16.76
CA ALA A 73 6.01 1.01 -17.26
C ALA A 73 6.50 1.72 -18.52
N THR A 74 5.56 2.08 -19.40
CA THR A 74 5.80 2.92 -20.57
C THR A 74 4.57 3.77 -20.84
N VAL A 75 4.75 4.87 -21.56
CA VAL A 75 3.65 5.73 -21.98
C VAL A 75 3.13 5.29 -23.36
N ASP A 76 4.02 4.85 -24.23
CA ASP A 76 3.68 4.39 -25.57
C ASP A 76 4.45 3.09 -25.87
N PRO A 77 3.80 1.94 -25.80
CA PRO A 77 2.38 1.73 -25.49
C PRO A 77 2.03 2.06 -24.03
N TRP A 78 0.78 2.38 -23.81
CA TRP A 78 0.29 2.71 -22.46
C TRP A 78 0.28 1.44 -21.61
N ALA A 79 1.10 1.42 -20.58
CA ALA A 79 1.30 0.22 -19.76
C ALA A 79 1.26 0.54 -18.24
N PRO A 80 0.07 0.74 -17.70
CA PRO A 80 -0.06 0.96 -16.25
C PRO A 80 0.18 -0.31 -15.46
N ARG A 81 0.77 -0.14 -14.30
CA ARG A 81 1.01 -1.25 -13.35
C ARG A 81 0.89 -0.71 -11.92
N GLY A 82 0.59 -1.61 -11.00
CA GLY A 82 0.47 -1.21 -9.63
C GLY A 82 0.07 -2.32 -8.67
N VAL A 83 0.08 -1.95 -7.38
CA VAL A 83 -0.39 -2.78 -6.28
C VAL A 83 -1.20 -1.89 -5.35
N LYS A 84 -2.39 -2.36 -4.97
CA LYS A 84 -3.23 -1.70 -3.98
C LYS A 84 -3.47 -2.66 -2.83
N VAL A 85 -3.31 -2.18 -1.62
CA VAL A 85 -3.48 -2.97 -0.40
C VAL A 85 -4.49 -2.29 0.50
N ARG A 86 -5.53 -3.03 0.86
CA ARG A 86 -6.46 -2.61 1.90
C ARG A 86 -6.17 -3.43 3.15
N GLY A 87 -6.11 -2.77 4.29
CA GLY A 87 -5.79 -3.47 5.51
C GLY A 87 -6.02 -2.65 6.76
N SER A 88 -5.49 -3.18 7.85
CA SER A 88 -5.57 -2.57 9.16
C SER A 88 -4.21 -1.97 9.50
N ALA A 89 -4.23 -0.75 10.02
CA ALA A 89 -3.01 -0.02 10.34
C ALA A 89 -2.74 -0.01 11.84
N THR A 90 -1.48 -0.18 12.19
CA THR A 90 -0.98 -0.07 13.56
C THR A 90 0.04 1.07 13.59
N LEU A 91 -0.03 1.89 14.62
CA LEU A 91 0.94 2.95 14.86
C LEU A 91 1.97 2.42 15.83
N GLU A 92 3.23 2.44 15.43
CA GLU A 92 4.29 1.81 16.22
C GLU A 92 5.53 2.71 16.30
N ASP A 93 6.36 2.45 17.30
CA ASP A 93 7.65 3.13 17.41
C ASP A 93 8.62 2.59 16.37
N ALA A 94 9.43 3.47 15.83
CA ALA A 94 10.48 3.14 14.90
C ALA A 94 11.65 4.07 15.11
N ALA A 95 12.80 3.75 14.52
CA ALA A 95 13.96 4.62 14.56
C ALA A 95 13.57 6.00 14.00
N GLY A 96 13.78 7.04 14.80
CA GLY A 96 13.44 8.41 14.41
C GLY A 96 12.01 8.85 14.70
N GLY A 97 11.19 8.02 15.37
CA GLY A 97 9.83 8.42 15.75
C GLY A 97 8.79 7.34 15.59
N LYS A 98 7.66 7.68 15.01
CA LYS A 98 6.55 6.76 14.78
C LYS A 98 6.49 6.35 13.32
N ARG A 99 5.91 5.18 13.06
CA ARG A 99 5.59 4.75 11.70
C ARG A 99 4.25 4.02 11.69
N ILE A 100 3.69 3.91 10.51
CA ILE A 100 2.43 3.22 10.25
C ILE A 100 2.77 1.86 9.67
N ARG A 101 2.20 0.80 10.25
CA ARG A 101 2.29 -0.56 9.72
C ARG A 101 0.94 -0.97 9.21
N ILE A 102 0.86 -1.40 7.95
CA ILE A 102 -0.39 -1.88 7.35
C ILE A 102 -0.29 -3.38 7.17
N ALA A 103 -1.18 -4.10 7.85
CA ALA A 103 -1.33 -5.54 7.68
C ALA A 103 -2.33 -5.78 6.55
N PRO A 104 -1.91 -6.39 5.43
CA PRO A 104 -2.80 -6.57 4.29
C PRO A 104 -3.97 -7.50 4.60
N GLU A 105 -5.15 -7.10 4.15
CA GLU A 105 -6.35 -7.95 4.17
C GLU A 105 -6.77 -8.32 2.75
N VAL A 106 -6.65 -7.38 1.81
CA VAL A 106 -6.91 -7.61 0.39
C VAL A 106 -5.81 -6.95 -0.41
N ILE A 107 -5.29 -7.67 -1.39
CA ILE A 107 -4.24 -7.16 -2.30
C ILE A 107 -4.77 -7.24 -3.72
N TRP A 108 -4.68 -6.13 -4.44
CA TRP A 108 -4.91 -6.07 -5.89
C TRP A 108 -3.59 -5.75 -6.57
N SER A 109 -3.35 -6.37 -7.71
CA SER A 109 -2.22 -6.03 -8.56
C SER A 109 -2.65 -6.02 -10.02
N TRP A 110 -1.97 -5.22 -10.82
CA TRP A 110 -2.22 -5.12 -12.27
C TRP A 110 -0.94 -4.75 -12.98
N GLY A 111 -0.82 -5.28 -14.20
CA GLY A 111 0.29 -4.91 -15.10
C GLY A 111 1.66 -5.39 -14.69
N ILE A 112 1.80 -6.19 -13.64
CA ILE A 112 3.10 -6.67 -13.15
C ILE A 112 3.33 -8.14 -13.43
N ASN A 113 2.28 -8.91 -13.62
CA ASN A 113 2.39 -10.32 -13.99
C ASN A 113 2.45 -10.41 -15.50
N THR A 114 3.57 -10.91 -16.02
CA THR A 114 3.77 -10.97 -17.45
C THR A 114 3.06 -12.18 -18.03
N GLY A 115 2.22 -11.94 -18.99
CA GLY A 115 1.92 -12.92 -20.02
C GLY A 115 0.55 -13.54 -20.04
N ALA A 116 -0.18 -13.66 -18.97
CA ALA A 116 -1.35 -14.52 -19.04
C ALA A 116 -2.60 -13.80 -19.52
N ASP A 117 -2.93 -12.65 -19.03
CA ASP A 117 -4.12 -11.94 -19.46
C ASP A 117 -3.83 -10.44 -19.50
N LYS A 118 -3.70 -9.94 -20.71
CA LYS A 118 -3.41 -8.51 -20.91
C LYS A 118 -4.66 -7.66 -21.05
N ARG A 119 -5.84 -8.27 -20.89
CA ARG A 119 -7.09 -7.54 -20.92
C ARG A 119 -7.27 -6.80 -19.61
N PHE A 120 -7.70 -5.56 -19.69
CA PHE A 120 -7.95 -4.74 -18.49
C PHE A 120 -6.83 -4.78 -17.48
N LEU A 121 -5.57 -4.66 -17.96
CA LEU A 121 -4.40 -4.55 -17.10
C LEU A 121 -4.08 -5.82 -16.32
N GLY A 122 -4.75 -6.93 -16.60
CA GLY A 122 -4.53 -8.17 -15.86
C GLY A 122 -4.73 -7.99 -14.37
N ILE A 123 -5.82 -7.37 -13.94
CA ILE A 123 -6.07 -7.12 -12.52
C ILE A 123 -6.34 -8.42 -11.80
N GLU A 124 -5.57 -8.67 -10.75
CA GLU A 124 -5.75 -9.79 -9.84
C GLU A 124 -6.15 -9.28 -8.47
N ARG A 125 -7.03 -10.00 -7.80
CA ARG A 125 -7.45 -9.69 -6.44
C ARG A 125 -7.24 -10.92 -5.57
N ARG A 126 -6.67 -10.72 -4.40
CA ARG A 126 -6.44 -11.82 -3.46
C ARG A 126 -6.79 -11.39 -2.05
N ASP A 127 -7.60 -12.21 -1.37
CA ASP A 127 -7.80 -12.07 0.06
C ASP A 127 -6.62 -12.68 0.79
N VAL A 128 -6.13 -11.97 1.80
CA VAL A 128 -5.00 -12.44 2.60
C VAL A 128 -5.57 -13.18 3.80
N THR A 129 -5.27 -14.46 3.88
CA THR A 129 -5.66 -15.27 5.03
C THR A 129 -4.62 -15.11 6.13
N THR A 130 -5.07 -14.69 7.31
CA THR A 130 -4.26 -14.73 8.51
C THR A 130 -4.59 -16.02 9.26
N SER A 131 -3.57 -16.80 9.49
CA SER A 131 -3.71 -18.01 10.30
C SER A 131 -3.40 -17.72 11.75
#